data_0e9adb880d934335e7651dddbf6f6146
#
_entry.id   0e9adb880d934335e7651dddbf6f6146
#
_cell.length_a   1.000
_cell.length_b   1.000
_cell.length_c   1.000
_cell.angle_alpha   90.00
_cell.angle_beta   90.00
_cell.angle_gamma   90.00
#
_symmetry.space_group_name_H-M   'P 1'
#
loop_
_entity.id
_entity.type
_entity.pdbx_description
1 polymer ?
#
loop_
_entity_poly.entity_id
_entity_poly.type
_entity_poly.pdbx_seq_one_letter_code
_entity_poly.pdbx_strand_id
1 'polypeptide(L)'
;MKTKNRIKIAYDMCVKQMFSFRMSIFLMALTFVILGLIIYQYKSSYSYRMRVEEGFSKPIDEIYYLSSGRGDAEPDISRIDGMSKIYFNQMIYNVTEPIDFLEEIQMGHKFNEKEAGVEVFWFFDKDLDLYNIEITESIPEKEVDRTHEIGLYLSEKYRKITRLGEHYTGDGWNYVIEGYFSEDSVIPAHNVTSTMVQDGAFSLEYGIIEIYKQEVPGVDGYFYCDSSVASFEDIRKQIVEEYARCNATCTITNVEKSITYMEKNITKALRYLVIAALLLGSSCIIILLVSQVSNILTRSEEYGIWLINKATKKDIMWILIWQNLIKLIYSEIFAILGINLGCRFV
;
A
#
# COMPACT_ATOMS: atom_id res chain seq x y z
N MET A 1 -24.17 -42.67 20.85
CA MET A 1 -22.90 -42.94 20.14
C MET A 1 -21.82 -41.94 20.59
N LYS A 2 -20.56 -42.37 20.81
CA LYS A 2 -19.49 -41.45 21.23
C LYS A 2 -19.09 -40.50 20.08
N THR A 3 -18.75 -39.24 20.38
CA THR A 3 -18.41 -38.21 19.38
C THR A 3 -17.30 -38.67 18.44
N LYS A 4 -16.25 -39.33 18.95
CA LYS A 4 -15.13 -39.87 18.13
C LYS A 4 -15.64 -40.81 17.01
N ASN A 5 -16.63 -41.67 17.32
CA ASN A 5 -17.18 -42.59 16.33
C ASN A 5 -18.01 -41.86 15.27
N ARG A 6 -18.75 -40.79 15.66
CA ARG A 6 -19.51 -39.96 14.71
C ARG A 6 -18.57 -39.26 13.71
N ILE A 7 -17.45 -38.70 14.18
CA ILE A 7 -16.44 -38.05 13.33
C ILE A 7 -15.80 -39.06 12.36
N LYS A 8 -15.42 -40.25 12.85
CA LYS A 8 -14.83 -41.29 12.01
C LYS A 8 -15.78 -41.72 10.88
N ILE A 9 -17.03 -41.98 11.23
CA ILE A 9 -18.05 -42.36 10.24
C ILE A 9 -18.25 -41.21 9.23
N ALA A 10 -18.35 -39.97 9.69
CA ALA A 10 -18.47 -38.80 8.82
C ALA A 10 -17.31 -38.67 7.83
N TYR A 11 -16.08 -38.88 8.28
CA TYR A 11 -14.88 -38.87 7.43
C TYR A 11 -14.91 -40.01 6.40
N ASP A 12 -15.19 -41.25 6.82
CA ASP A 12 -15.28 -42.40 5.91
C ASP A 12 -16.36 -42.18 4.83
N MET A 13 -17.47 -41.54 5.19
CA MET A 13 -18.51 -41.15 4.24
C MET A 13 -18.05 -40.08 3.24
N CYS A 14 -17.28 -39.08 3.68
CA CYS A 14 -16.70 -38.08 2.80
C CYS A 14 -15.74 -38.72 1.77
N VAL A 15 -14.87 -39.62 2.23
CA VAL A 15 -13.90 -40.30 1.36
C VAL A 15 -14.60 -41.19 0.33
N LYS A 16 -15.67 -41.88 0.68
CA LYS A 16 -16.45 -42.72 -0.25
C LYS A 16 -17.15 -41.90 -1.37
N GLN A 17 -17.42 -40.60 -1.12
CA GLN A 17 -18.05 -39.68 -2.10
C GLN A 17 -17.05 -38.74 -2.76
N MET A 18 -15.94 -39.27 -3.24
CA MET A 18 -14.75 -38.53 -3.63
C MET A 18 -15.01 -37.37 -4.61
N PHE A 19 -15.88 -37.54 -5.61
CA PHE A 19 -16.16 -36.50 -6.60
C PHE A 19 -16.95 -35.31 -6.01
N SER A 20 -18.08 -35.59 -5.39
CA SER A 20 -18.94 -34.57 -4.77
C SER A 20 -18.20 -33.85 -3.61
N PHE A 21 -17.35 -34.57 -2.89
CA PHE A 21 -16.52 -34.03 -1.83
C PHE A 21 -15.50 -33.04 -2.39
N ARG A 22 -14.74 -33.41 -3.45
CA ARG A 22 -13.74 -32.54 -4.05
C ARG A 22 -14.36 -31.28 -4.67
N MET A 23 -15.46 -31.41 -5.39
CA MET A 23 -16.16 -30.27 -6.00
C MET A 23 -16.68 -29.30 -4.94
N SER A 24 -17.26 -29.81 -3.85
CA SER A 24 -17.71 -28.94 -2.75
C SER A 24 -16.57 -28.19 -2.11
N ILE A 25 -15.44 -28.85 -1.84
CA ILE A 25 -14.24 -28.21 -1.27
C ILE A 25 -13.72 -27.14 -2.20
N PHE A 26 -13.60 -27.43 -3.49
CA PHE A 26 -13.09 -26.48 -4.49
C PHE A 26 -13.94 -25.21 -4.54
N LEU A 27 -15.26 -25.33 -4.64
CA LEU A 27 -16.17 -24.18 -4.70
C LEU A 27 -16.16 -23.37 -3.41
N MET A 28 -16.13 -24.02 -2.25
CA MET A 28 -16.03 -23.34 -0.96
C MET A 28 -14.68 -22.62 -0.82
N ALA A 29 -13.57 -23.27 -1.20
CA ALA A 29 -12.24 -22.65 -1.21
C ALA A 29 -12.20 -21.42 -2.11
N LEU A 30 -12.75 -21.50 -3.32
CA LEU A 30 -12.86 -20.37 -4.24
C LEU A 30 -13.67 -19.21 -3.64
N THR A 31 -14.77 -19.51 -2.95
CA THR A 31 -15.58 -18.49 -2.25
C THR A 31 -14.76 -17.79 -1.16
N PHE A 32 -13.99 -18.53 -0.36
CA PHE A 32 -13.12 -17.95 0.67
C PHE A 32 -12.00 -17.10 0.09
N VAL A 33 -11.38 -17.52 -1.02
CA VAL A 33 -10.38 -16.71 -1.73
C VAL A 33 -10.98 -15.37 -2.17
N ILE A 34 -12.17 -15.39 -2.79
CA ILE A 34 -12.83 -14.15 -3.22
C ILE A 34 -13.19 -13.25 -2.03
N LEU A 35 -13.70 -13.81 -0.93
CA LEU A 35 -13.96 -13.04 0.29
C LEU A 35 -12.68 -12.44 0.86
N GLY A 36 -11.58 -13.19 0.88
CA GLY A 36 -10.27 -12.71 1.29
C GLY A 36 -9.79 -11.54 0.42
N LEU A 37 -9.94 -11.65 -0.89
CA LEU A 37 -9.61 -10.56 -1.82
C LEU A 37 -10.47 -9.30 -1.60
N ILE A 38 -11.76 -9.45 -1.31
CA ILE A 38 -12.65 -8.32 -1.00
C ILE A 38 -12.16 -7.60 0.26
N ILE A 39 -11.86 -8.35 1.32
CA ILE A 39 -11.38 -7.79 2.59
C ILE A 39 -10.02 -7.09 2.39
N TYR A 40 -9.10 -7.73 1.66
CA TYR A 40 -7.79 -7.18 1.34
C TYR A 40 -7.90 -5.87 0.57
N GLN A 41 -8.67 -5.83 -0.52
CA GLN A 41 -8.87 -4.64 -1.34
C GLN A 41 -9.53 -3.50 -0.55
N TYR A 42 -10.52 -3.81 0.29
CA TYR A 42 -11.16 -2.81 1.14
C TYR A 42 -10.17 -2.20 2.14
N LYS A 43 -9.41 -3.06 2.82
CA LYS A 43 -8.40 -2.62 3.79
C LYS A 43 -7.29 -1.81 3.11
N SER A 44 -6.81 -2.25 1.95
CA SER A 44 -5.78 -1.56 1.18
C SER A 44 -6.23 -0.17 0.74
N SER A 45 -7.47 -0.04 0.21
CA SER A 45 -8.00 1.25 -0.21
C SER A 45 -8.15 2.24 0.95
N TYR A 46 -8.67 1.78 2.08
CA TYR A 46 -8.81 2.62 3.27
C TYR A 46 -7.46 3.04 3.85
N SER A 47 -6.51 2.11 3.95
CA SER A 47 -5.14 2.37 4.42
C SER A 47 -4.39 3.32 3.49
N TYR A 48 -4.61 3.26 2.18
CA TYR A 48 -3.99 4.15 1.20
C TYR A 48 -4.36 5.62 1.44
N ARG A 49 -5.67 5.92 1.55
CA ARG A 49 -6.13 7.28 1.84
C ARG A 49 -5.53 7.82 3.14
N MET A 50 -5.62 7.06 4.23
CA MET A 50 -5.06 7.48 5.51
C MET A 50 -3.57 7.78 5.43
N ARG A 51 -2.79 6.95 4.77
CA ARG A 51 -1.35 7.17 4.61
C ARG A 51 -1.04 8.41 3.79
N VAL A 52 -1.77 8.66 2.71
CA VAL A 52 -1.59 9.89 1.93
C VAL A 52 -1.90 11.12 2.78
N GLU A 53 -3.00 11.09 3.53
CA GLU A 53 -3.36 12.18 4.45
C GLU A 53 -2.31 12.37 5.55
N GLU A 54 -1.78 11.29 6.11
CA GLU A 54 -0.70 11.33 7.11
C GLU A 54 0.61 11.91 6.56
N GLY A 55 0.88 11.76 5.28
CA GLY A 55 2.11 12.26 4.64
C GLY A 55 2.12 13.78 4.42
N PHE A 56 0.97 14.45 4.47
CA PHE A 56 0.86 15.88 4.27
C PHE A 56 0.49 16.62 5.57
N SER A 57 1.07 17.80 5.75
CA SER A 57 0.74 18.73 6.85
C SER A 57 -0.50 19.59 6.55
N LYS A 58 -0.91 19.66 5.27
CA LYS A 58 -2.03 20.46 4.77
C LYS A 58 -3.16 19.57 4.28
N PRO A 59 -4.41 20.09 4.24
CA PRO A 59 -5.56 19.35 3.70
C PRO A 59 -5.33 18.91 2.23
N ILE A 60 -5.57 17.64 1.93
CA ILE A 60 -5.28 17.06 0.60
C ILE A 60 -6.18 17.60 -0.53
N ASP A 61 -7.31 18.22 -0.21
CA ASP A 61 -8.19 18.89 -1.17
C ASP A 61 -7.60 20.21 -1.70
N GLU A 62 -6.65 20.83 -0.99
CA GLU A 62 -5.90 22.02 -1.36
C GLU A 62 -4.51 21.71 -1.94
N ILE A 63 -4.15 20.42 -2.04
CA ILE A 63 -2.88 19.96 -2.59
C ILE A 63 -3.05 19.46 -4.02
N TYR A 64 -2.12 19.86 -4.85
CA TYR A 64 -2.08 19.53 -6.27
C TYR A 64 -0.74 18.93 -6.64
N TYR A 65 -0.78 17.98 -7.56
CA TYR A 65 0.41 17.42 -8.19
C TYR A 65 0.57 18.01 -9.58
N LEU A 66 1.74 18.62 -9.82
CA LEU A 66 2.16 19.09 -11.12
C LEU A 66 3.07 18.06 -11.76
N SER A 67 2.72 17.63 -12.97
CA SER A 67 3.59 16.82 -13.82
C SER A 67 3.90 17.59 -15.08
N SER A 68 5.18 17.73 -15.37
CA SER A 68 5.68 18.53 -16.48
C SER A 68 6.20 17.66 -17.63
N GLY A 69 5.93 18.09 -18.86
CA GLY A 69 6.58 17.58 -20.06
C GLY A 69 7.80 18.44 -20.42
N ARG A 70 8.73 17.88 -21.15
CA ARG A 70 9.92 18.62 -21.64
C ARG A 70 9.50 19.76 -22.54
N GLY A 71 10.12 20.94 -22.32
CA GLY A 71 9.99 22.14 -23.13
C GLY A 71 11.34 22.61 -23.67
N ASP A 72 11.34 23.74 -24.42
CA ASP A 72 12.52 24.37 -24.97
C ASP A 72 13.28 25.24 -23.94
N ALA A 73 12.57 25.66 -22.90
CA ALA A 73 13.07 26.43 -21.77
C ALA A 73 12.40 25.95 -20.49
N GLU A 74 12.96 26.37 -19.38
CA GLU A 74 12.48 26.04 -18.05
C GLU A 74 11.42 27.04 -17.58
N PRO A 75 10.24 26.60 -17.15
CA PRO A 75 9.19 27.48 -16.66
C PRO A 75 9.55 28.07 -15.29
N ASP A 76 9.38 29.37 -15.14
CA ASP A 76 9.63 30.12 -13.89
C ASP A 76 8.34 30.24 -13.08
N ILE A 77 8.06 29.23 -12.27
CA ILE A 77 6.87 29.17 -11.42
C ILE A 77 7.03 29.93 -10.10
N SER A 78 8.24 30.40 -9.77
CA SER A 78 8.53 31.15 -8.55
C SER A 78 7.79 32.48 -8.43
N ARG A 79 7.24 32.97 -9.54
CA ARG A 79 6.53 34.24 -9.65
C ARG A 79 5.03 34.14 -9.44
N ILE A 80 4.51 32.93 -9.22
CA ILE A 80 3.07 32.72 -9.08
C ILE A 80 2.68 32.95 -7.63
N ASP A 81 1.92 34.01 -7.36
CA ASP A 81 1.42 34.34 -6.04
C ASP A 81 0.34 33.35 -5.59
N GLY A 82 0.32 33.02 -4.31
CA GLY A 82 -0.69 32.12 -3.70
C GLY A 82 -0.43 30.62 -3.91
N MET A 83 0.71 30.29 -4.48
CA MET A 83 1.18 28.91 -4.60
C MET A 83 2.39 28.73 -3.70
N SER A 84 2.40 27.66 -2.90
CA SER A 84 3.63 27.23 -2.23
C SER A 84 4.65 26.80 -3.29
N LYS A 85 5.92 26.82 -2.96
CA LYS A 85 6.93 26.29 -3.88
C LYS A 85 6.62 24.83 -4.19
N ILE A 86 6.97 24.38 -5.40
CA ILE A 86 6.84 22.98 -5.77
C ILE A 86 7.91 22.20 -5.04
N TYR A 87 7.48 21.28 -4.23
CA TYR A 87 8.35 20.39 -3.48
C TYR A 87 8.47 19.07 -4.23
N PHE A 88 9.66 18.63 -4.39
CA PHE A 88 9.95 17.50 -5.20
C PHE A 88 11.08 16.69 -4.55
N ASN A 89 11.28 15.50 -4.75
CA ASN A 89 10.98 14.35 -5.53
C ASN A 89 11.55 13.11 -4.83
N GLN A 90 10.91 12.00 -5.01
CA GLN A 90 11.43 10.74 -4.53
C GLN A 90 12.41 10.16 -5.56
N MET A 91 13.59 9.75 -5.14
CA MET A 91 14.36 8.73 -5.81
C MET A 91 14.63 7.57 -4.84
N ILE A 92 14.28 6.37 -5.25
CA ILE A 92 14.81 5.18 -4.59
C ILE A 92 16.21 5.01 -5.13
N TYR A 93 17.19 5.39 -4.36
CA TYR A 93 18.57 5.07 -4.67
C TYR A 93 18.78 3.59 -4.32
N ASN A 94 18.83 2.75 -5.33
CA ASN A 94 19.54 1.49 -5.18
C ASN A 94 21.00 1.86 -5.07
N VAL A 95 21.53 1.85 -3.84
CA VAL A 95 22.93 2.17 -3.56
C VAL A 95 23.78 1.07 -4.16
N THR A 96 24.07 1.17 -5.45
CA THR A 96 25.06 0.34 -6.15
C THR A 96 26.42 1.01 -6.20
N GLU A 97 26.50 2.32 -5.90
CA GLU A 97 27.76 3.05 -5.76
C GLU A 97 27.79 3.73 -4.38
N PRO A 98 28.78 3.39 -3.55
CA PRO A 98 28.86 3.92 -2.20
C PRO A 98 29.23 5.39 -2.24
N ILE A 99 28.34 6.25 -1.79
CA ILE A 99 28.76 7.48 -1.13
C ILE A 99 29.46 7.00 0.15
N ASP A 100 30.71 7.37 0.41
CA ASP A 100 31.49 6.89 1.57
C ASP A 100 30.70 6.93 2.89
N PHE A 101 29.86 7.93 3.03
CA PHE A 101 28.91 8.11 4.09
C PHE A 101 27.83 7.00 4.18
N LEU A 102 27.26 6.56 3.06
CA LEU A 102 26.24 5.52 3.03
C LEU A 102 26.81 4.13 3.30
N GLU A 103 28.11 3.91 3.03
CA GLU A 103 28.79 2.67 3.45
C GLU A 103 28.88 2.57 4.97
N GLU A 104 29.19 3.64 5.68
CA GLU A 104 29.21 3.65 7.15
C GLU A 104 27.81 3.41 7.72
N ILE A 105 26.79 4.01 7.14
CA ILE A 105 25.37 3.80 7.51
C ILE A 105 24.96 2.35 7.22
N GLN A 106 25.31 1.81 6.07
CA GLN A 106 24.98 0.42 5.69
C GLN A 106 25.68 -0.61 6.58
N MET A 107 26.93 -0.38 6.99
CA MET A 107 27.63 -1.29 7.90
C MET A 107 27.04 -1.28 9.31
N GLY A 108 26.41 -0.20 9.74
CA GLY A 108 25.73 -0.08 11.03
C GLY A 108 24.39 -0.83 11.09
N HIS A 109 23.76 -1.00 9.95
CA HIS A 109 22.51 -1.73 9.82
C HIS A 109 22.76 -3.03 9.04
N LYS A 110 22.42 -4.16 9.64
CA LYS A 110 22.32 -5.44 8.93
C LYS A 110 21.11 -5.39 7.99
N PHE A 111 21.25 -4.67 6.88
CA PHE A 111 20.30 -4.80 5.79
C PHE A 111 20.34 -6.25 5.29
N ASN A 112 19.19 -6.87 5.18
CA ASN A 112 19.06 -8.15 4.50
C ASN A 112 19.67 -7.97 3.10
N GLU A 113 20.63 -8.79 2.74
CA GLU A 113 21.44 -8.69 1.50
C GLU A 113 20.63 -8.60 0.19
N LYS A 114 19.30 -8.66 0.26
CA LYS A 114 18.39 -8.59 -0.88
C LYS A 114 17.66 -7.25 -1.07
N GLU A 115 17.68 -6.35 -0.09
CA GLU A 115 16.94 -5.08 -0.13
C GLU A 115 17.82 -3.95 0.40
N ALA A 116 19.00 -3.80 -0.17
CA ALA A 116 19.91 -2.71 0.17
C ALA A 116 19.51 -1.44 -0.61
N GLY A 117 18.50 -0.73 -0.14
CA GLY A 117 18.14 0.59 -0.62
C GLY A 117 17.86 1.51 0.57
N VAL A 118 18.54 2.64 0.63
CA VAL A 118 18.15 3.75 1.49
C VAL A 118 17.24 4.65 0.66
N GLU A 119 16.07 5.00 1.17
CA GLU A 119 15.19 5.93 0.49
C GLU A 119 15.73 7.34 0.69
N VAL A 120 16.11 7.99 -0.42
CA VAL A 120 16.61 9.36 -0.45
C VAL A 120 15.56 10.23 -1.12
N PHE A 121 15.16 11.29 -0.45
CA PHE A 121 14.19 12.27 -0.94
C PHE A 121 14.90 13.58 -1.22
N TRP A 122 14.72 14.11 -2.41
CA TRP A 122 15.33 15.37 -2.82
C TRP A 122 14.34 16.52 -2.72
N PHE A 123 14.73 17.57 -2.04
CA PHE A 123 13.98 18.80 -1.94
C PHE A 123 14.82 19.97 -2.44
N PHE A 124 14.15 20.85 -3.13
CA PHE A 124 14.73 22.11 -3.57
C PHE A 124 14.15 23.21 -2.69
N ASP A 125 14.83 23.61 -1.70
CA ASP A 125 14.49 24.55 -0.65
C ASP A 125 14.17 23.88 0.69
N LYS A 126 14.31 24.67 1.75
CA LYS A 126 14.16 24.21 3.14
C LYS A 126 12.72 23.96 3.59
N ASP A 127 11.79 24.33 2.76
CA ASP A 127 10.41 24.40 3.16
C ASP A 127 9.77 23.00 3.11
N LEU A 128 9.96 22.24 4.17
CA LEU A 128 9.34 20.93 4.37
C LEU A 128 7.90 21.05 4.90
N ASP A 129 7.35 22.27 4.99
CA ASP A 129 6.06 22.58 5.61
C ASP A 129 4.85 21.91 4.96
N LEU A 130 5.00 21.46 3.72
CA LEU A 130 3.95 20.73 3.03
C LEU A 130 3.78 19.31 3.55
N TYR A 131 4.84 18.74 4.12
CA TYR A 131 4.90 17.35 4.52
C TYR A 131 4.86 17.21 6.05
N ASN A 132 4.40 16.08 6.52
CA ASN A 132 4.35 15.76 7.94
C ASN A 132 5.69 15.20 8.43
N ILE A 133 6.74 16.05 8.33
CA ILE A 133 8.10 15.73 8.75
C ILE A 133 8.39 16.50 10.02
N GLU A 134 8.55 15.80 11.13
CA GLU A 134 8.87 16.40 12.41
C GLU A 134 10.39 16.53 12.56
N ILE A 135 10.92 17.75 12.41
CA ILE A 135 12.33 18.04 12.66
C ILE A 135 12.57 18.09 14.17
N THR A 136 13.40 17.19 14.67
CA THR A 136 13.69 17.05 16.11
C THR A 136 14.91 17.87 16.54
N GLU A 137 15.86 18.08 15.63
CA GLU A 137 17.06 18.91 15.86
C GLU A 137 17.60 19.42 14.53
N SER A 138 18.08 20.66 14.50
CA SER A 138 18.72 21.23 13.29
C SER A 138 19.77 22.28 13.66
N ILE A 139 20.73 22.48 12.74
CA ILE A 139 21.72 23.56 12.85
C ILE A 139 21.05 24.90 12.53
N PRO A 140 21.39 25.98 13.26
CA PRO A 140 20.94 27.32 12.93
C PRO A 140 21.35 27.73 11.52
N GLU A 141 20.45 28.30 10.76
CA GLU A 141 20.58 28.64 9.33
C GLU A 141 21.79 29.51 9.00
N LYS A 142 22.26 30.31 9.98
CA LYS A 142 23.37 31.27 9.81
C LYS A 142 24.77 30.63 9.78
N GLU A 143 24.89 29.36 10.15
CA GLU A 143 26.21 28.70 10.32
C GLU A 143 26.68 27.90 9.12
N VAL A 144 25.83 27.72 8.11
CA VAL A 144 26.17 26.90 6.93
C VAL A 144 26.46 27.77 5.72
N ASP A 145 27.71 27.78 5.25
CA ASP A 145 28.07 28.37 3.95
C ASP A 145 27.68 27.41 2.82
N ARG A 146 26.60 27.74 2.15
CA ARG A 146 25.86 26.80 1.32
C ARG A 146 26.06 26.94 -0.19
N THR A 147 27.08 27.63 -0.63
CA THR A 147 27.27 27.87 -2.08
C THR A 147 27.56 26.58 -2.87
N HIS A 148 28.02 25.52 -2.21
CA HIS A 148 28.37 24.23 -2.84
C HIS A 148 27.99 22.99 -2.02
N GLU A 149 27.17 23.14 -1.00
CA GLU A 149 26.85 22.04 -0.09
C GLU A 149 25.37 21.60 -0.19
N ILE A 150 25.14 20.30 -0.08
CA ILE A 150 23.80 19.71 0.03
C ILE A 150 23.51 19.48 1.50
N GLY A 151 22.40 20.03 1.99
CA GLY A 151 21.96 19.79 3.35
C GLY A 151 21.33 18.40 3.49
N LEU A 152 21.76 17.66 4.50
CA LEU A 152 21.18 16.36 4.83
C LEU A 152 20.34 16.45 6.11
N TYR A 153 19.11 15.97 6.02
CA TYR A 153 18.30 15.64 7.20
C TYR A 153 18.17 14.13 7.27
N LEU A 154 18.51 13.57 8.41
CA LEU A 154 18.57 12.13 8.63
C LEU A 154 17.50 11.69 9.65
N SER A 155 17.02 10.47 9.53
CA SER A 155 16.23 9.87 10.61
C SER A 155 17.02 9.86 11.94
N GLU A 156 16.33 10.05 13.05
CA GLU A 156 16.93 9.97 14.40
C GLU A 156 17.70 8.67 14.65
N LYS A 157 17.39 7.60 13.94
CA LYS A 157 18.13 6.32 14.02
C LYS A 157 19.60 6.46 13.68
N TYR A 158 19.96 7.42 12.84
CA TYR A 158 21.35 7.68 12.45
C TYR A 158 22.13 8.53 13.47
N ARG A 159 21.44 9.13 14.46
CA ARG A 159 22.07 10.01 15.49
C ARG A 159 23.18 9.33 16.29
N LYS A 160 23.21 7.99 16.32
CA LYS A 160 24.25 7.25 17.05
C LYS A 160 25.58 7.17 16.29
N ILE A 161 25.55 7.34 14.98
CA ILE A 161 26.69 7.16 14.08
C ILE A 161 27.07 8.44 13.34
N THR A 162 26.25 9.49 13.41
CA THR A 162 26.47 10.78 12.73
C THR A 162 26.32 11.94 13.71
N ARG A 163 26.84 13.13 13.35
CA ARG A 163 26.75 14.35 14.17
C ARG A 163 26.29 15.54 13.32
N LEU A 164 25.54 16.45 13.95
CA LEU A 164 25.19 17.72 13.31
C LEU A 164 26.44 18.51 12.92
N GLY A 165 26.44 19.10 11.71
CA GLY A 165 27.56 19.82 11.16
C GLY A 165 28.67 18.94 10.62
N GLU A 166 28.54 17.64 10.60
CA GLU A 166 29.50 16.73 10.00
C GLU A 166 29.43 16.81 8.47
N HIS A 167 30.61 16.86 7.82
CA HIS A 167 30.74 17.02 6.39
C HIS A 167 31.17 15.72 5.74
N TYR A 168 30.56 15.41 4.62
CA TYR A 168 30.86 14.24 3.78
C TYR A 168 31.06 14.66 2.33
N THR A 169 31.84 13.91 1.59
CA THR A 169 32.05 14.11 0.16
C THR A 169 31.66 12.83 -0.59
N GLY A 170 30.91 12.99 -1.67
CA GLY A 170 30.53 11.89 -2.54
C GLY A 170 30.09 12.41 -3.90
N ASP A 171 30.35 11.68 -4.98
CA ASP A 171 29.96 12.02 -6.36
C ASP A 171 30.28 13.46 -6.81
N GLY A 172 31.34 14.08 -6.24
CA GLY A 172 31.70 15.46 -6.53
C GLY A 172 30.90 16.52 -5.78
N TRP A 173 30.05 16.12 -4.84
CA TRP A 173 29.26 17.00 -3.99
C TRP A 173 29.78 16.99 -2.56
N ASN A 174 29.59 18.10 -1.85
CA ASN A 174 29.82 18.18 -0.43
C ASN A 174 28.47 18.17 0.29
N TYR A 175 28.35 17.29 1.25
CA TYR A 175 27.16 17.10 2.08
C TYR A 175 27.45 17.57 3.50
N VAL A 176 26.45 18.15 4.15
CA VAL A 176 26.51 18.53 5.57
C VAL A 176 25.26 18.04 6.28
N ILE A 177 25.41 17.41 7.44
CA ILE A 177 24.26 17.00 8.26
C ILE A 177 23.68 18.25 8.93
N GLU A 178 22.53 18.68 8.44
CA GLU A 178 21.84 19.89 8.92
C GLU A 178 20.81 19.59 10.03
N GLY A 179 20.29 18.38 10.07
CA GLY A 179 19.28 18.05 11.05
C GLY A 179 18.92 16.58 11.15
N TYR A 180 18.07 16.31 12.13
CA TYR A 180 17.43 15.02 12.32
C TYR A 180 15.92 15.19 12.35
N PHE A 181 15.21 14.22 11.81
CA PHE A 181 13.75 14.13 11.89
C PHE A 181 13.31 12.86 12.63
N SER A 182 12.10 12.91 13.19
CA SER A 182 11.50 11.79 13.91
C SER A 182 11.39 10.54 13.04
N GLU A 183 11.66 9.37 13.62
CA GLU A 183 11.48 8.06 12.95
C GLU A 183 10.03 7.77 12.56
N ASP A 184 9.07 8.46 13.15
CA ASP A 184 7.65 8.36 12.84
C ASP A 184 7.23 9.28 11.68
N SER A 185 8.15 10.08 11.13
CA SER A 185 7.87 10.96 9.99
C SER A 185 7.48 10.16 8.75
N VAL A 186 6.52 10.70 8.00
CA VAL A 186 5.94 10.05 6.82
C VAL A 186 5.90 11.06 5.66
N ILE A 187 6.21 10.59 4.47
CA ILE A 187 6.12 11.39 3.24
C ILE A 187 5.18 10.70 2.25
N PRO A 188 4.32 11.44 1.53
CA PRO A 188 3.48 10.83 0.53
C PRO A 188 4.32 10.24 -0.60
N ALA A 189 3.86 9.13 -1.15
CA ALA A 189 4.54 8.53 -2.28
C ALA A 189 4.58 9.47 -3.48
N HIS A 190 5.66 9.40 -4.25
CA HIS A 190 5.77 10.14 -5.50
C HIS A 190 4.57 9.82 -6.40
N ASN A 191 3.87 10.87 -6.83
CA ASN A 191 2.72 10.76 -7.70
C ASN A 191 1.60 9.84 -7.15
N VAL A 192 1.05 10.17 -5.97
CA VAL A 192 -0.17 9.49 -5.43
C VAL A 192 -1.37 9.54 -6.39
N THR A 193 -1.26 10.32 -7.47
CA THR A 193 -2.28 10.37 -8.53
C THR A 193 -2.12 9.23 -9.55
N SER A 194 -1.02 8.47 -9.49
CA SER A 194 -0.77 7.29 -10.31
C SER A 194 -1.39 6.04 -9.69
N THR A 195 -1.95 5.18 -10.50
CA THR A 195 -2.65 3.96 -10.08
C THR A 195 -1.75 2.85 -9.53
N MET A 196 -0.42 3.06 -9.49
CA MET A 196 0.56 2.00 -9.25
C MET A 196 1.25 2.04 -7.89
N VAL A 197 0.97 3.02 -7.03
CA VAL A 197 1.64 3.10 -5.73
C VAL A 197 0.89 2.27 -4.70
N GLN A 198 1.50 1.20 -4.24
CA GLN A 198 0.86 0.25 -3.34
C GLN A 198 0.62 0.82 -1.93
N ASP A 199 1.46 1.72 -1.45
CA ASP A 199 1.45 2.14 -0.05
C ASP A 199 0.98 3.57 0.24
N GLY A 200 0.82 4.41 -0.76
CA GLY A 200 0.32 5.80 -0.62
C GLY A 200 1.29 6.76 0.07
N ALA A 201 2.14 6.28 0.95
CA ALA A 201 3.17 7.04 1.63
C ALA A 201 4.32 6.13 2.07
N PHE A 202 5.50 6.73 2.27
CA PHE A 202 6.71 6.07 2.76
C PHE A 202 6.99 6.47 4.20
N SER A 203 7.36 5.49 5.03
CA SER A 203 7.93 5.74 6.34
C SER A 203 9.36 6.21 6.18
N LEU A 204 9.71 7.29 6.85
CA LEU A 204 11.07 7.82 6.88
C LEU A 204 11.95 7.19 7.98
N GLU A 205 11.55 6.04 8.53
CA GLU A 205 12.28 5.37 9.61
C GLU A 205 13.79 5.23 9.34
N TYR A 206 14.16 4.98 8.07
CA TYR A 206 15.56 4.93 7.60
C TYR A 206 15.78 5.88 6.41
N GLY A 207 14.92 6.89 6.25
CA GLY A 207 14.99 7.82 5.15
C GLY A 207 16.10 8.86 5.30
N ILE A 208 16.51 9.42 4.17
CA ILE A 208 17.42 10.55 4.05
C ILE A 208 16.73 11.63 3.23
N ILE A 209 16.79 12.86 3.70
CA ILE A 209 16.29 14.02 2.96
C ILE A 209 17.51 14.87 2.54
N GLU A 210 17.67 15.08 1.24
CA GLU A 210 18.67 15.97 0.66
C GLU A 210 18.00 17.27 0.26
N ILE A 211 18.55 18.39 0.74
CA ILE A 211 18.06 19.73 0.44
C ILE A 211 19.04 20.43 -0.49
N TYR A 212 18.60 20.66 -1.71
CA TYR A 212 19.33 21.40 -2.72
C TYR A 212 18.93 22.87 -2.72
N LYS A 213 19.90 23.76 -2.88
CA LYS A 213 19.64 25.20 -2.92
C LYS A 213 19.32 25.78 -4.30
N GLN A 214 19.74 25.09 -5.32
CA GLN A 214 19.44 25.54 -6.69
C GLN A 214 18.01 25.10 -7.03
N GLU A 215 17.19 26.06 -7.40
CA GLU A 215 15.91 25.77 -8.03
C GLU A 215 16.21 24.98 -9.31
N VAL A 216 15.73 23.72 -9.35
CA VAL A 216 15.72 22.94 -10.58
C VAL A 216 14.37 23.16 -11.23
N PRO A 217 14.37 23.90 -12.32
CA PRO A 217 13.14 24.25 -13.00
C PRO A 217 12.50 23.03 -13.67
N GLY A 218 11.17 23.06 -13.79
CA GLY A 218 10.42 22.08 -14.57
C GLY A 218 10.30 20.69 -13.97
N VAL A 219 10.35 20.59 -12.65
CA VAL A 219 10.28 19.32 -11.94
C VAL A 219 8.84 18.99 -11.56
N ASP A 220 8.49 17.71 -11.65
CA ASP A 220 7.21 17.18 -11.15
C ASP A 220 7.16 17.30 -9.62
N GLY A 221 6.02 17.62 -9.03
CA GLY A 221 5.94 17.71 -7.58
C GLY A 221 4.59 18.15 -7.04
N TYR A 222 4.50 18.20 -5.72
CA TYR A 222 3.32 18.67 -5.02
C TYR A 222 3.43 20.16 -4.70
N PHE A 223 2.29 20.84 -4.75
CA PHE A 223 2.18 22.22 -4.30
C PHE A 223 0.85 22.44 -3.59
N TYR A 224 0.85 23.40 -2.69
CA TYR A 224 -0.32 23.83 -1.94
C TYR A 224 -0.84 25.14 -2.53
N CYS A 225 -2.16 25.24 -2.73
CA CYS A 225 -2.81 26.48 -3.12
C CYS A 225 -3.48 27.09 -1.90
N ASP A 226 -3.01 28.27 -1.49
CA ASP A 226 -3.66 29.06 -0.45
C ASP A 226 -4.90 29.75 -1.02
N SER A 227 -6.06 29.19 -0.73
CA SER A 227 -7.34 29.69 -1.20
C SER A 227 -7.69 31.10 -0.64
N SER A 228 -6.96 31.55 0.41
CA SER A 228 -7.11 32.91 0.96
C SER A 228 -6.39 33.97 0.14
N VAL A 229 -5.37 33.58 -0.65
CA VAL A 229 -4.55 34.50 -1.45
C VAL A 229 -5.02 34.55 -2.90
N ALA A 230 -5.23 33.39 -3.52
CA ALA A 230 -5.67 33.32 -4.91
C ALA A 230 -6.61 32.12 -5.17
N SER A 231 -7.47 32.23 -6.18
CA SER A 231 -8.26 31.06 -6.58
C SER A 231 -7.38 30.03 -7.31
N PHE A 232 -7.67 28.75 -7.13
CA PHE A 232 -6.96 27.69 -7.85
C PHE A 232 -7.00 27.89 -9.38
N GLU A 233 -8.12 28.33 -9.92
CA GLU A 233 -8.25 28.56 -11.38
C GLU A 233 -7.34 29.66 -11.88
N ASP A 234 -7.08 30.71 -11.08
CA ASP A 234 -6.14 31.77 -11.43
C ASP A 234 -4.69 31.26 -11.40
N ILE A 235 -4.33 30.51 -10.35
CA ILE A 235 -3.01 29.88 -10.24
C ILE A 235 -2.79 28.89 -11.39
N ARG A 236 -3.75 28.05 -11.67
CA ARG A 236 -3.70 27.08 -12.76
C ARG A 236 -3.49 27.76 -14.11
N LYS A 237 -4.20 28.87 -14.36
CA LYS A 237 -4.05 29.63 -15.60
C LYS A 237 -2.65 30.17 -15.74
N GLN A 238 -2.08 30.75 -14.68
CA GLN A 238 -0.71 31.27 -14.68
C GLN A 238 0.32 30.16 -14.92
N ILE A 239 0.18 29.00 -14.28
CA ILE A 239 1.05 27.83 -14.52
C ILE A 239 0.99 27.42 -15.98
N VAL A 240 -0.22 27.23 -16.54
CA VAL A 240 -0.39 26.78 -17.93
C VAL A 240 0.18 27.81 -18.92
N GLU A 241 0.01 29.11 -18.67
CA GLU A 241 0.57 30.18 -19.49
C GLU A 241 2.11 30.19 -19.45
N GLU A 242 2.70 29.96 -18.26
CA GLU A 242 4.15 29.89 -18.09
C GLU A 242 4.74 28.67 -18.80
N TYR A 243 4.12 27.50 -18.66
CA TYR A 243 4.56 26.31 -19.39
C TYR A 243 4.40 26.46 -20.91
N ALA A 244 3.32 27.04 -21.36
CA ALA A 244 3.10 27.31 -22.79
C ALA A 244 4.15 28.29 -23.37
N ARG A 245 4.60 29.27 -22.58
CA ARG A 245 5.69 30.19 -22.97
C ARG A 245 7.02 29.46 -23.22
N CYS A 246 7.24 28.38 -22.51
CA CYS A 246 8.43 27.51 -22.62
C CYS A 246 8.27 26.36 -23.62
N ASN A 247 7.19 26.32 -24.41
CA ASN A 247 6.82 25.21 -25.27
C ASN A 247 6.73 23.88 -24.52
N ALA A 248 6.46 23.92 -23.22
CA ALA A 248 6.30 22.77 -22.34
C ALA A 248 4.81 22.46 -22.13
N THR A 249 4.52 21.23 -21.80
CA THR A 249 3.18 20.80 -21.36
C THR A 249 3.19 20.56 -19.86
N CYS A 250 2.08 20.84 -19.21
CA CYS A 250 1.90 20.45 -17.80
C CYS A 250 0.53 19.83 -17.56
N THR A 251 0.47 18.97 -16.56
CA THR A 251 -0.77 18.41 -16.06
C THR A 251 -0.86 18.69 -14.57
N ILE A 252 -1.96 19.28 -14.15
CA ILE A 252 -2.22 19.61 -12.74
C ILE A 252 -3.37 18.75 -12.26
N THR A 253 -3.12 17.96 -11.23
CA THR A 253 -4.08 17.03 -10.70
C THR A 253 -4.27 17.25 -9.20
N ASN A 254 -5.52 17.44 -8.75
CA ASN A 254 -5.82 17.56 -7.34
C ASN A 254 -5.70 16.19 -6.65
N VAL A 255 -5.02 16.12 -5.52
CA VAL A 255 -4.74 14.88 -4.80
C VAL A 255 -6.03 14.22 -4.31
N GLU A 256 -6.91 14.96 -3.66
CA GLU A 256 -8.21 14.46 -3.16
C GLU A 256 -9.07 13.88 -4.30
N LYS A 257 -9.17 14.59 -5.42
CA LYS A 257 -9.95 14.12 -6.57
C LYS A 257 -9.38 12.84 -7.18
N SER A 258 -8.06 12.70 -7.20
CA SER A 258 -7.40 11.48 -7.69
C SER A 258 -7.67 10.30 -6.78
N ILE A 259 -7.52 10.48 -5.47
CA ILE A 259 -7.81 9.43 -4.49
C ILE A 259 -9.29 9.03 -4.58
N THR A 260 -10.18 9.99 -4.60
CA THR A 260 -11.63 9.73 -4.74
C THR A 260 -11.97 8.98 -6.03
N TYR A 261 -11.30 9.30 -7.14
CA TYR A 261 -11.47 8.57 -8.40
C TYR A 261 -10.98 7.12 -8.31
N MET A 262 -9.83 6.89 -7.69
CA MET A 262 -9.32 5.55 -7.43
C MET A 262 -10.25 4.73 -6.53
N GLU A 263 -10.70 5.30 -5.42
CA GLU A 263 -11.67 4.68 -4.50
C GLU A 263 -12.97 4.29 -5.21
N LYS A 264 -13.47 5.16 -6.09
CA LYS A 264 -14.66 4.88 -6.89
C LYS A 264 -14.46 3.70 -7.84
N ASN A 265 -13.28 3.58 -8.45
CA ASN A 265 -12.95 2.46 -9.33
C ASN A 265 -12.78 1.15 -8.55
N ILE A 266 -12.10 1.20 -7.41
CA ILE A 266 -11.97 0.06 -6.48
C ILE A 266 -13.36 -0.37 -5.99
N THR A 267 -14.21 0.58 -5.59
CA THR A 267 -15.59 0.28 -5.14
C THR A 267 -16.41 -0.39 -6.23
N LYS A 268 -16.25 0.01 -7.50
CA LYS A 268 -16.91 -0.68 -8.62
C LYS A 268 -16.42 -2.12 -8.76
N ALA A 269 -15.10 -2.33 -8.73
CA ALA A 269 -14.52 -3.67 -8.80
C ALA A 269 -14.99 -4.56 -7.62
N LEU A 270 -15.01 -3.99 -6.41
CA LEU A 270 -15.52 -4.68 -5.21
C LEU A 270 -16.98 -5.11 -5.36
N ARG A 271 -17.84 -4.29 -5.96
CA ARG A 271 -19.25 -4.67 -6.21
C ARG A 271 -19.34 -5.92 -7.08
N TYR A 272 -18.54 -6.04 -8.14
CA TYR A 272 -18.52 -7.24 -8.97
C TYR A 272 -18.03 -8.47 -8.20
N LEU A 273 -16.98 -8.31 -7.38
CA LEU A 273 -16.47 -9.39 -6.54
C LEU A 273 -17.50 -9.84 -5.50
N VAL A 274 -18.25 -8.92 -4.89
CA VAL A 274 -19.32 -9.24 -3.94
C VAL A 274 -20.43 -10.01 -4.63
N ILE A 275 -20.86 -9.59 -5.83
CA ILE A 275 -21.87 -10.31 -6.60
C ILE A 275 -21.37 -11.74 -6.93
N ALA A 276 -20.12 -11.87 -7.38
CA ALA A 276 -19.52 -13.17 -7.66
C ALA A 276 -19.47 -14.06 -6.40
N ALA A 277 -19.07 -13.50 -5.25
CA ALA A 277 -19.05 -14.21 -3.97
C ALA A 277 -20.44 -14.69 -3.54
N LEU A 278 -21.49 -13.87 -3.73
CA LEU A 278 -22.86 -14.23 -3.43
C LEU A 278 -23.37 -15.37 -4.35
N LEU A 279 -23.07 -15.30 -5.65
CA LEU A 279 -23.45 -16.34 -6.61
C LEU A 279 -22.73 -17.65 -6.32
N LEU A 280 -21.44 -17.63 -6.04
CA LEU A 280 -20.67 -18.82 -5.68
C LEU A 280 -21.12 -19.39 -4.34
N GLY A 281 -21.29 -18.53 -3.33
CA GLY A 281 -21.76 -18.95 -2.02
C GLY A 281 -23.15 -19.60 -2.07
N SER A 282 -24.09 -19.02 -2.81
CA SER A 282 -25.42 -19.62 -3.02
C SER A 282 -25.35 -20.97 -3.75
N SER A 283 -24.51 -21.06 -4.79
CA SER A 283 -24.26 -22.32 -5.49
C SER A 283 -23.66 -23.39 -4.58
N CYS A 284 -22.72 -23.00 -3.70
CA CYS A 284 -22.18 -23.91 -2.68
C CYS A 284 -23.25 -24.45 -1.75
N ILE A 285 -24.14 -23.58 -1.26
CA ILE A 285 -25.24 -23.98 -0.36
C ILE A 285 -26.15 -24.98 -1.09
N ILE A 286 -26.53 -24.70 -2.33
CA ILE A 286 -27.38 -25.60 -3.11
C ILE A 286 -26.69 -26.96 -3.31
N ILE A 287 -25.43 -26.99 -3.70
CA ILE A 287 -24.67 -28.24 -3.90
C ILE A 287 -24.54 -29.02 -2.59
N LEU A 288 -24.30 -28.34 -1.48
CA LEU A 288 -24.26 -29.00 -0.17
C LEU A 288 -25.63 -29.62 0.19
N LEU A 289 -26.72 -28.89 -0.01
CA LEU A 289 -28.09 -29.41 0.25
C LEU A 289 -28.40 -30.59 -0.65
N VAL A 290 -28.18 -30.52 -1.95
CA VAL A 290 -28.40 -31.63 -2.89
C VAL A 290 -27.54 -32.83 -2.53
N SER A 291 -26.25 -32.60 -2.19
CA SER A 291 -25.36 -33.68 -1.73
C SER A 291 -25.86 -34.34 -0.45
N GLN A 292 -26.40 -33.58 0.51
CA GLN A 292 -26.95 -34.13 1.74
C GLN A 292 -28.24 -34.92 1.50
N VAL A 293 -29.16 -34.41 0.69
CA VAL A 293 -30.38 -35.10 0.32
C VAL A 293 -30.07 -36.42 -0.40
N SER A 294 -29.14 -36.35 -1.39
CA SER A 294 -28.69 -37.56 -2.09
C SER A 294 -28.07 -38.58 -1.14
N ASN A 295 -27.25 -38.13 -0.18
CA ASN A 295 -26.65 -38.98 0.84
C ASN A 295 -27.71 -39.69 1.72
N ILE A 296 -28.73 -38.96 2.13
CA ILE A 296 -29.80 -39.51 2.97
C ILE A 296 -30.57 -40.55 2.16
N LEU A 297 -30.90 -40.27 0.91
CA LEU A 297 -31.65 -41.19 0.04
C LEU A 297 -30.86 -42.47 -0.27
N THR A 298 -29.61 -42.34 -0.70
CA THR A 298 -28.78 -43.49 -1.10
C THR A 298 -28.35 -44.36 0.06
N ARG A 299 -28.36 -43.83 1.29
CA ARG A 299 -27.95 -44.54 2.50
C ARG A 299 -29.10 -44.76 3.51
N SER A 300 -30.31 -44.63 3.06
CA SER A 300 -31.50 -44.82 3.92
C SER A 300 -31.50 -46.17 4.61
N GLU A 301 -31.07 -47.24 3.93
CA GLU A 301 -30.93 -48.58 4.51
C GLU A 301 -29.85 -48.62 5.62
N GLU A 302 -28.68 -48.05 5.39
CA GLU A 302 -27.60 -47.95 6.41
C GLU A 302 -28.09 -47.21 7.65
N TYR A 303 -28.80 -46.10 7.47
CA TYR A 303 -29.38 -45.32 8.56
C TYR A 303 -30.46 -46.11 9.30
N GLY A 304 -31.28 -46.89 8.57
CA GLY A 304 -32.26 -47.81 9.13
C GLY A 304 -31.60 -48.84 10.04
N ILE A 305 -30.52 -49.47 9.57
CA ILE A 305 -29.75 -50.45 10.35
C ILE A 305 -29.17 -49.83 11.62
N TRP A 306 -28.65 -48.58 11.54
CA TRP A 306 -28.13 -47.88 12.72
C TRP A 306 -29.20 -47.54 13.74
N LEU A 307 -30.41 -47.16 13.30
CA LEU A 307 -31.54 -46.90 14.17
C LEU A 307 -32.00 -48.17 14.90
N ILE A 308 -32.04 -49.32 14.21
CA ILE A 308 -32.32 -50.63 14.81
C ILE A 308 -31.26 -50.99 15.86
N ASN A 309 -29.99 -50.64 15.59
CA ASN A 309 -28.87 -50.86 16.51
C ASN A 309 -28.71 -49.76 17.57
N LYS A 310 -29.79 -49.12 17.99
CA LYS A 310 -29.87 -48.12 19.08
C LYS A 310 -29.18 -46.78 18.79
N ALA A 311 -28.82 -46.43 17.55
CA ALA A 311 -28.48 -45.06 17.21
C ALA A 311 -29.75 -44.19 17.23
N THR A 312 -29.61 -42.96 17.66
CA THR A 312 -30.73 -42.00 17.67
C THR A 312 -30.74 -41.16 16.39
N LYS A 313 -31.87 -40.57 16.02
CA LYS A 313 -31.98 -39.59 14.94
C LYS A 313 -30.97 -38.44 15.14
N LYS A 314 -30.70 -38.09 16.40
CA LYS A 314 -29.71 -37.08 16.79
C LYS A 314 -28.27 -37.48 16.44
N ASP A 315 -27.95 -38.77 16.52
CA ASP A 315 -26.64 -39.29 16.11
C ASP A 315 -26.43 -39.15 14.61
N ILE A 316 -27.45 -39.47 13.81
CA ILE A 316 -27.40 -39.31 12.34
C ILE A 316 -27.23 -37.82 11.96
N MET A 317 -28.02 -36.95 12.59
CA MET A 317 -27.88 -35.49 12.36
C MET A 317 -26.46 -34.98 12.66
N TRP A 318 -25.86 -35.42 13.77
CA TRP A 318 -24.49 -35.04 14.10
C TRP A 318 -23.46 -35.58 13.10
N ILE A 319 -23.66 -36.76 12.53
CA ILE A 319 -22.79 -37.30 11.48
C ILE A 319 -22.85 -36.41 10.23
N LEU A 320 -24.02 -35.95 9.80
CA LEU A 320 -24.21 -35.06 8.69
C LEU A 320 -23.57 -33.67 8.95
N ILE A 321 -23.69 -33.14 10.16
CA ILE A 321 -23.05 -31.92 10.58
C ILE A 321 -21.50 -32.06 10.48
N TRP A 322 -20.94 -33.14 11.01
CA TRP A 322 -19.52 -33.42 10.95
C TRP A 322 -19.00 -33.56 9.51
N GLN A 323 -19.77 -34.13 8.59
CA GLN A 323 -19.42 -34.19 7.17
C GLN A 323 -19.24 -32.79 6.58
N ASN A 324 -20.16 -31.87 6.86
CA ASN A 324 -20.05 -30.50 6.36
C ASN A 324 -18.89 -29.73 7.00
N LEU A 325 -18.66 -29.96 8.29
CA LEU A 325 -17.54 -29.36 9.03
C LEU A 325 -16.19 -29.83 8.47
N ILE A 326 -16.06 -31.11 8.15
CA ILE A 326 -14.85 -31.65 7.51
C ILE A 326 -14.63 -30.99 6.13
N LYS A 327 -15.68 -30.85 5.32
CA LYS A 327 -15.59 -30.15 4.01
C LYS A 327 -15.14 -28.70 4.19
N LEU A 328 -15.68 -28.01 5.17
CA LEU A 328 -15.32 -26.61 5.49
C LEU A 328 -13.84 -26.50 5.87
N ILE A 329 -13.35 -27.32 6.79
CA ILE A 329 -11.95 -27.30 7.23
C ILE A 329 -10.99 -27.54 6.04
N TYR A 330 -11.29 -28.53 5.20
CA TYR A 330 -10.47 -28.79 4.03
C TYR A 330 -10.49 -27.60 3.03
N SER A 331 -11.65 -26.95 2.85
CA SER A 331 -11.77 -25.79 1.96
C SER A 331 -10.97 -24.58 2.48
N GLU A 332 -10.96 -24.33 3.78
CA GLU A 332 -10.14 -23.28 4.39
C GLU A 332 -8.64 -23.56 4.20
N ILE A 333 -8.20 -24.80 4.43
CA ILE A 333 -6.80 -25.19 4.20
C ILE A 333 -6.39 -24.95 2.74
N PHE A 334 -7.22 -25.38 1.79
CA PHE A 334 -6.96 -25.18 0.37
C PHE A 334 -6.98 -23.71 -0.03
N ALA A 335 -7.87 -22.89 0.55
CA ALA A 335 -7.91 -21.44 0.31
C ALA A 335 -6.64 -20.76 0.80
N ILE A 336 -6.18 -21.07 2.02
CA ILE A 336 -4.93 -20.53 2.59
C ILE A 336 -3.72 -20.94 1.76
N LEU A 337 -3.64 -22.20 1.34
CA LEU A 337 -2.57 -22.68 0.47
C LEU A 337 -2.60 -21.98 -0.90
N GLY A 338 -3.79 -21.78 -1.46
CA GLY A 338 -3.97 -21.08 -2.74
C GLY A 338 -3.53 -19.61 -2.67
N ILE A 339 -3.88 -18.91 -1.60
CA ILE A 339 -3.46 -17.52 -1.37
C ILE A 339 -1.93 -17.44 -1.20
N ASN A 340 -1.34 -18.30 -0.37
CA ASN A 340 0.11 -18.31 -0.15
C ASN A 340 0.91 -18.66 -1.40
N LEU A 341 0.40 -19.53 -2.26
CA LEU A 341 1.01 -19.82 -3.55
C LEU A 341 0.85 -18.63 -4.50
N GLY A 342 -0.32 -18.00 -4.54
CA GLY A 342 -0.57 -16.80 -5.36
C GLY A 342 0.35 -15.64 -5.00
N CYS A 343 0.54 -15.35 -3.71
CA CYS A 343 1.43 -14.29 -3.23
C CYS A 343 2.93 -14.54 -3.51
N ARG A 344 3.34 -15.75 -3.90
CA ARG A 344 4.73 -16.03 -4.30
C ARG A 344 4.99 -15.81 -5.79
N PHE A 345 3.94 -15.64 -6.58
CA PHE A 345 4.02 -15.46 -8.04
C PHE A 345 3.66 -14.03 -8.49
N VAL A 346 3.32 -13.16 -7.56
CA VAL A 346 3.12 -11.72 -7.73
C VAL A 346 4.26 -10.97 -7.05
#